data_8aa7a7f0ec4ac12f1f0ca32affdf3507
#
_entry.id   8aa7a7f0ec4ac12f1f0ca32affdf3507
#
_cell.length_a   1.000
_cell.length_b   1.000
_cell.length_c   1.000
_cell.angle_alpha   90.00
_cell.angle_beta   90.00
_cell.angle_gamma   90.00
#
_symmetry.space_group_name_H-M   'P 1'
#
loop_
_entity.id
_entity.type
_entity.pdbx_description
1 polymer ?
#
loop_
_entity_poly.entity_id
_entity_poly.type
_entity_poly.pdbx_seq_one_letter_code
_entity_poly.pdbx_strand_id
1 'polypeptide(L)'
;LNFEGPIIKDRTSFNIGLRRTWLDVLSAPAVAIANKITKKDGTRLRARYAFHDLNLKVNHIFNDRSRMYLSLYNGNDVLKGGSTDFPDQDSDNNYNYDSDVSLRWGNIMATAGWTYVFNNRLFGKVSGVFTRYHSRLRNTEHDVVGNEGDEDYSDSFRENETNTGITDFGLRTSFDYMPASAHHIRFGGDYLVHRFHPEYNRSVAYEKNEETSVEIGQEFANDLLWGHEAGVYAEDDWTLSSAVRLNAGLRFSLFNVQGKTYTGLEPRVSLRWLLDDNLSFKASYSRMNQYVHLISNSFISLPTDAWMPVTRKLKPLISDQVSAGFYYNLNK
;
A
#
# COMPACT_ATOMS: atom_id res chain seq x y z
N LEU A 1 -11.27 -7.01 17.41
CA LEU A 1 -11.50 -8.39 17.83
C LEU A 1 -10.34 -9.25 17.37
N ASN A 2 -9.87 -10.15 18.24
CA ASN A 2 -8.86 -11.13 17.90
C ASN A 2 -9.32 -12.51 18.39
N PHE A 3 -9.18 -13.51 17.49
CA PHE A 3 -9.49 -14.90 17.78
C PHE A 3 -8.30 -15.75 17.37
N GLU A 4 -7.78 -16.54 18.27
CA GLU A 4 -6.66 -17.44 18.00
C GLU A 4 -6.85 -18.77 18.76
N GLY A 5 -6.29 -19.83 18.19
CA GLY A 5 -6.37 -21.13 18.83
C GLY A 5 -5.84 -22.26 17.95
N PRO A 6 -5.79 -23.46 18.49
CA PRO A 6 -5.47 -24.66 17.74
C PRO A 6 -6.69 -25.16 16.95
N ILE A 7 -6.46 -25.48 15.66
CA ILE A 7 -7.39 -26.29 14.85
C ILE A 7 -7.07 -27.78 15.11
N ILE A 8 -5.78 -28.12 15.09
CA ILE A 8 -5.26 -29.43 15.45
C ILE A 8 -4.19 -29.19 16.51
N LYS A 9 -4.40 -29.76 17.69
CA LYS A 9 -3.48 -29.60 18.82
C LYS A 9 -2.03 -29.90 18.39
N ASP A 10 -1.10 -29.03 18.77
CA ASP A 10 0.35 -29.10 18.51
C ASP A 10 0.75 -29.12 17.01
N ARG A 11 -0.21 -28.99 16.07
CA ARG A 11 0.06 -29.02 14.61
C ARG A 11 -0.46 -27.83 13.83
N THR A 12 -1.72 -27.46 14.03
CA THR A 12 -2.36 -26.42 13.24
C THR A 12 -2.96 -25.37 14.14
N SER A 13 -2.57 -24.13 13.94
CA SER A 13 -3.12 -22.99 14.66
C SER A 13 -3.61 -21.92 13.68
N PHE A 14 -4.59 -21.14 14.13
CA PHE A 14 -5.08 -19.98 13.40
C PHE A 14 -5.04 -18.73 14.28
N ASN A 15 -4.97 -17.59 13.62
CA ASN A 15 -5.20 -16.27 14.21
C ASN A 15 -6.05 -15.46 13.24
N ILE A 16 -7.14 -14.86 13.74
CA ILE A 16 -8.05 -14.00 13.00
C ILE A 16 -8.17 -12.68 13.75
N GLY A 17 -7.72 -11.60 13.14
CA GLY A 17 -7.84 -10.24 13.64
C GLY A 17 -8.85 -9.44 12.82
N LEU A 18 -9.81 -8.81 13.45
CA LEU A 18 -10.77 -7.92 12.84
C LEU A 18 -10.69 -6.56 13.50
N ARG A 19 -10.54 -5.51 12.71
CA ARG A 19 -10.54 -4.13 13.20
C ARG A 19 -11.47 -3.28 12.32
N ARG A 20 -12.22 -2.39 12.97
CA ARG A 20 -12.99 -1.34 12.31
C ARG A 20 -12.85 -0.05 13.11
N THR A 21 -12.75 1.10 12.44
CA THR A 21 -12.90 2.39 13.12
C THR A 21 -14.37 2.74 13.30
N TRP A 22 -14.65 3.48 14.39
CA TRP A 22 -15.96 4.01 14.72
C TRP A 22 -16.04 5.52 14.52
N LEU A 23 -15.10 6.09 13.74
CA LEU A 23 -15.01 7.54 13.55
C LEU A 23 -16.24 8.09 12.85
N ASP A 24 -16.83 7.33 11.94
CA ASP A 24 -18.10 7.64 11.28
C ASP A 24 -19.26 7.77 12.26
N VAL A 25 -19.28 6.94 13.32
CA VAL A 25 -20.30 7.00 14.38
C VAL A 25 -20.03 8.14 15.35
N LEU A 26 -18.74 8.35 15.72
CA LEU A 26 -18.34 9.40 16.66
C LEU A 26 -18.46 10.80 16.05
N SER A 27 -18.27 10.97 14.73
CA SER A 27 -18.44 12.26 14.04
C SER A 27 -19.90 12.60 13.71
N ALA A 28 -20.81 11.63 13.72
CA ALA A 28 -22.21 11.87 13.37
C ALA A 28 -22.90 12.98 14.19
N PRO A 29 -22.70 13.08 15.53
CA PRO A 29 -23.25 14.19 16.31
C PRO A 29 -22.69 15.56 15.90
N ALA A 30 -21.39 15.64 15.59
CA ALA A 30 -20.75 16.89 15.14
C ALA A 30 -21.32 17.35 13.80
N VAL A 31 -21.48 16.43 12.84
CA VAL A 31 -22.13 16.69 11.54
C VAL A 31 -23.59 17.11 11.74
N ALA A 32 -24.32 16.48 12.66
CA ALA A 32 -25.69 16.85 12.97
C ALA A 32 -25.80 18.28 13.58
N ILE A 33 -24.85 18.68 14.43
CA ILE A 33 -24.77 20.05 14.96
C ILE A 33 -24.43 21.04 13.87
N ALA A 34 -23.42 20.74 13.03
CA ALA A 34 -23.07 21.57 11.88
C ALA A 34 -24.30 21.79 10.97
N ASN A 35 -25.05 20.74 10.65
CA ASN A 35 -26.23 20.81 9.83
C ASN A 35 -27.37 21.62 10.46
N LYS A 36 -27.47 21.70 11.80
CA LYS A 36 -28.44 22.61 12.45
C LYS A 36 -28.08 24.09 12.24
N ILE A 37 -26.79 24.38 12.17
CA ILE A 37 -26.30 25.76 11.94
C ILE A 37 -26.49 26.13 10.46
N THR A 38 -25.98 25.28 9.55
CA THR A 38 -25.99 25.56 8.10
C THR A 38 -27.37 25.41 7.45
N LYS A 39 -28.32 24.74 8.10
CA LYS A 39 -29.71 24.61 7.57
C LYS A 39 -30.39 25.97 7.35
N LYS A 40 -30.05 26.97 8.12
CA LYS A 40 -30.59 28.33 7.95
C LYS A 40 -30.10 28.98 6.66
N ASP A 41 -28.90 28.57 6.21
CA ASP A 41 -28.27 29.06 4.97
C ASP A 41 -28.58 28.15 3.77
N GLY A 42 -29.54 27.24 3.89
CA GLY A 42 -29.93 26.30 2.82
C GLY A 42 -28.93 25.19 2.53
N THR A 43 -27.96 24.94 3.42
CA THR A 43 -26.89 23.92 3.16
C THR A 43 -26.99 22.74 4.13
N ARG A 44 -26.85 21.55 3.60
CA ARG A 44 -26.70 20.30 4.35
C ARG A 44 -25.37 19.62 4.04
N LEU A 45 -24.56 19.41 5.09
CA LEU A 45 -23.24 18.79 4.99
C LEU A 45 -23.31 17.29 5.24
N ARG A 46 -22.45 16.55 4.55
CA ARG A 46 -22.21 15.11 4.74
C ARG A 46 -20.71 14.89 4.94
N ALA A 47 -20.31 14.15 5.97
CA ALA A 47 -18.95 13.71 6.18
C ALA A 47 -18.93 12.36 6.87
N ARG A 48 -18.17 11.42 6.32
CA ARG A 48 -18.03 10.08 6.86
C ARG A 48 -16.65 9.52 6.54
N TYR A 49 -15.97 8.99 7.56
CA TYR A 49 -14.77 8.21 7.40
C TYR A 49 -14.85 6.92 8.18
N ALA A 50 -14.52 5.81 7.53
CA ALA A 50 -14.43 4.51 8.17
C ALA A 50 -13.33 3.68 7.50
N PHE A 51 -12.61 2.90 8.30
CA PHE A 51 -11.76 1.83 7.78
C PHE A 51 -12.07 0.50 8.45
N HIS A 52 -11.71 -0.58 7.77
CA HIS A 52 -11.77 -1.93 8.31
C HIS A 52 -10.56 -2.74 7.85
N ASP A 53 -10.10 -3.62 8.75
CA ASP A 53 -9.01 -4.56 8.49
C ASP A 53 -9.43 -5.97 8.88
N LEU A 54 -9.04 -6.92 8.04
CA LEU A 54 -9.06 -8.35 8.31
C LEU A 54 -7.64 -8.88 8.24
N ASN A 55 -7.20 -9.56 9.27
CA ASN A 55 -5.98 -10.36 9.29
C ASN A 55 -6.34 -11.81 9.55
N LEU A 56 -5.87 -12.71 8.71
CA LEU A 56 -6.01 -14.15 8.88
C LEU A 56 -4.63 -14.78 8.74
N LYS A 57 -4.28 -15.65 9.66
CA LYS A 57 -3.07 -16.47 9.57
C LYS A 57 -3.38 -17.89 10.02
N VAL A 58 -2.93 -18.85 9.23
CA VAL A 58 -2.97 -20.29 9.57
C VAL A 58 -1.55 -20.81 9.48
N ASN A 59 -1.11 -21.53 10.51
CA ASN A 59 0.18 -22.20 10.54
C ASN A 59 -0.06 -23.70 10.66
N HIS A 60 0.73 -24.48 9.94
CA HIS A 60 0.70 -25.94 10.02
C HIS A 60 2.12 -26.52 10.14
N ILE A 61 2.29 -27.42 11.09
CA ILE A 61 3.52 -28.17 11.35
C ILE A 61 3.31 -29.58 10.84
N PHE A 62 3.95 -29.93 9.71
CA PHE A 62 3.92 -31.29 9.16
C PHE A 62 4.74 -32.24 10.01
N ASN A 63 5.95 -31.80 10.41
CA ASN A 63 6.90 -32.48 11.29
C ASN A 63 7.93 -31.46 11.81
N ASP A 64 8.91 -31.90 12.56
CA ASP A 64 9.96 -31.06 13.18
C ASP A 64 10.79 -30.25 12.15
N ARG A 65 10.83 -30.71 10.89
CA ARG A 65 11.61 -30.09 9.81
C ARG A 65 10.78 -29.28 8.83
N SER A 66 9.46 -29.44 8.81
CA SER A 66 8.60 -28.89 7.76
C SER A 66 7.42 -28.14 8.36
N ARG A 67 7.32 -26.85 8.05
CA ARG A 67 6.26 -25.95 8.50
C ARG A 67 5.77 -25.11 7.35
N MET A 68 4.47 -24.87 7.31
CA MET A 68 3.82 -24.02 6.32
C MET A 68 2.95 -22.98 7.02
N TYR A 69 2.82 -21.79 6.42
CA TYR A 69 1.82 -20.82 6.82
C TYR A 69 1.11 -20.24 5.61
N LEU A 70 -0.13 -19.87 5.84
CA LEU A 70 -0.93 -19.04 4.96
C LEU A 70 -1.32 -17.77 5.71
N SER A 71 -1.14 -16.61 5.11
CA SER A 71 -1.53 -15.33 5.68
C SER A 71 -2.34 -14.54 4.65
N LEU A 72 -3.43 -13.93 5.10
CA LEU A 72 -4.28 -13.03 4.33
C LEU A 72 -4.44 -11.74 5.11
N TYR A 73 -4.27 -10.62 4.44
CA TYR A 73 -4.63 -9.29 4.92
C TYR A 73 -5.56 -8.63 3.92
N ASN A 74 -6.61 -7.99 4.42
CA ASN A 74 -7.45 -7.08 3.65
C ASN A 74 -7.75 -5.85 4.50
N GLY A 75 -7.39 -4.68 4.00
CA GLY A 75 -7.68 -3.39 4.62
C GLY A 75 -8.27 -2.43 3.61
N ASN A 76 -9.34 -1.73 4.00
CA ASN A 76 -9.99 -0.73 3.17
C ASN A 76 -10.40 0.47 3.99
N ASP A 77 -10.18 1.64 3.42
CA ASP A 77 -10.56 2.94 3.92
C ASP A 77 -11.61 3.56 3.00
N VAL A 78 -12.57 4.26 3.58
CA VAL A 78 -13.62 4.98 2.86
C VAL A 78 -13.80 6.35 3.48
N LEU A 79 -13.50 7.38 2.71
CA LEU A 79 -13.78 8.78 3.02
C LEU A 79 -14.89 9.25 2.10
N LYS A 80 -15.95 9.82 2.66
CA LYS A 80 -17.03 10.45 1.93
C LYS A 80 -17.28 11.83 2.50
N GLY A 81 -17.47 12.80 1.62
CA GLY A 81 -17.86 14.15 1.97
C GLY A 81 -18.77 14.73 0.90
N GLY A 82 -19.56 15.72 1.26
CA GLY A 82 -20.42 16.39 0.31
C GLY A 82 -21.32 17.42 0.96
N SER A 83 -22.02 18.17 0.13
CA SER A 83 -23.05 19.12 0.53
C SER A 83 -24.26 19.02 -0.40
N THR A 84 -25.40 19.36 0.11
CA THR A 84 -26.61 19.65 -0.66
C THR A 84 -27.01 21.07 -0.33
N ASP A 85 -27.12 21.92 -1.34
CA ASP A 85 -27.64 23.26 -1.22
C ASP A 85 -29.03 23.30 -1.81
N PHE A 86 -29.98 23.88 -1.08
CA PHE A 86 -31.37 24.00 -1.45
C PHE A 86 -31.87 25.43 -1.15
N PRO A 87 -32.96 25.87 -1.78
CA PRO A 87 -33.46 27.21 -1.60
C PRO A 87 -33.73 27.54 -0.13
N ASP A 88 -33.43 28.76 0.27
CA ASP A 88 -33.89 29.29 1.55
C ASP A 88 -35.42 29.33 1.55
N GLN A 89 -36.04 29.22 2.75
CA GLN A 89 -37.50 29.11 2.92
C GLN A 89 -38.28 30.32 2.33
N ASP A 90 -37.58 31.44 2.08
CA ASP A 90 -38.14 32.66 1.54
C ASP A 90 -37.80 32.92 0.05
N SER A 91 -37.20 31.94 -0.65
CA SER A 91 -36.78 32.06 -2.04
C SER A 91 -37.86 31.53 -3.01
N ASP A 92 -38.25 32.32 -3.99
CA ASP A 92 -39.13 31.85 -5.07
C ASP A 92 -38.39 30.98 -6.11
N ASN A 93 -37.07 30.92 -6.06
CA ASN A 93 -36.24 30.11 -6.96
C ASN A 93 -36.07 28.70 -6.44
N ASN A 94 -36.57 27.73 -7.20
CA ASN A 94 -36.34 26.31 -6.90
C ASN A 94 -34.96 25.91 -7.49
N TYR A 95 -33.99 25.56 -6.61
CA TYR A 95 -32.72 24.98 -7.01
C TYR A 95 -32.29 23.91 -6.03
N ASN A 96 -31.55 22.93 -6.53
CA ASN A 96 -30.94 21.90 -5.71
C ASN A 96 -29.57 21.55 -6.27
N TYR A 97 -28.52 21.89 -5.53
CA TYR A 97 -27.16 21.53 -5.88
C TYR A 97 -26.63 20.48 -4.92
N ASP A 98 -26.27 19.32 -5.44
CA ASP A 98 -25.71 18.18 -4.67
C ASP A 98 -24.29 17.88 -5.13
N SER A 99 -23.33 17.94 -4.21
CA SER A 99 -21.94 17.63 -4.44
C SER A 99 -21.45 16.55 -3.51
N ASP A 100 -20.93 15.46 -4.06
CA ASP A 100 -20.37 14.34 -3.31
C ASP A 100 -18.97 13.98 -3.78
N VAL A 101 -18.06 13.78 -2.80
CA VAL A 101 -16.73 13.23 -2.97
C VAL A 101 -16.63 11.91 -2.24
N SER A 102 -16.22 10.86 -2.93
CA SER A 102 -15.95 9.56 -2.34
C SER A 102 -14.55 9.08 -2.69
N LEU A 103 -13.69 8.93 -1.69
CA LEU A 103 -12.37 8.35 -1.83
C LEU A 103 -12.33 7.00 -1.12
N ARG A 104 -11.98 5.96 -1.88
CA ARG A 104 -11.79 4.61 -1.35
C ARG A 104 -10.40 4.13 -1.74
N TRP A 105 -9.68 3.60 -0.76
CA TRP A 105 -8.39 2.95 -1.02
C TRP A 105 -8.21 1.75 -0.11
N GLY A 106 -7.36 0.83 -0.54
CA GLY A 106 -7.14 -0.36 0.26
C GLY A 106 -6.13 -1.32 -0.34
N ASN A 107 -5.83 -2.32 0.47
CA ASN A 107 -4.88 -3.36 0.15
C ASN A 107 -5.50 -4.74 0.39
N ILE A 108 -5.16 -5.68 -0.49
CA ILE A 108 -5.28 -7.10 -0.22
C ILE A 108 -3.89 -7.74 -0.37
N MET A 109 -3.51 -8.58 0.57
CA MET A 109 -2.24 -9.29 0.55
C MET A 109 -2.47 -10.74 0.96
N ALA A 110 -1.93 -11.67 0.17
CA ALA A 110 -1.91 -13.10 0.50
C ALA A 110 -0.47 -13.61 0.42
N THR A 111 -0.07 -14.41 1.39
CA THR A 111 1.27 -15.03 1.42
C THR A 111 1.14 -16.48 1.84
N ALA A 112 1.70 -17.37 1.04
CA ALA A 112 1.92 -18.78 1.41
C ALA A 112 3.41 -18.99 1.58
N GLY A 113 3.84 -19.49 2.73
CA GLY A 113 5.25 -19.71 3.02
C GLY A 113 5.50 -21.11 3.57
N TRP A 114 6.56 -21.73 3.07
CA TRP A 114 7.04 -23.03 3.52
C TRP A 114 8.47 -22.90 4.01
N THR A 115 8.72 -23.38 5.23
CA THR A 115 10.03 -23.44 5.84
C THR A 115 10.43 -24.89 6.00
N TYR A 116 11.66 -25.23 5.60
CA TYR A 116 12.20 -26.58 5.70
C TYR A 116 13.60 -26.57 6.31
N VAL A 117 13.80 -27.44 7.29
CA VAL A 117 15.09 -27.69 7.95
C VAL A 117 15.76 -28.87 7.26
N PHE A 118 16.74 -28.60 6.41
CA PHE A 118 17.47 -29.66 5.69
C PHE A 118 18.35 -30.45 6.62
N ASN A 119 19.07 -29.77 7.51
CA ASN A 119 19.91 -30.32 8.55
C ASN A 119 20.19 -29.28 9.64
N ASN A 120 21.02 -29.57 10.61
CA ASN A 120 21.33 -28.68 11.74
C ASN A 120 22.08 -27.39 11.35
N ARG A 121 22.51 -27.26 10.09
CA ARG A 121 23.29 -26.13 9.59
C ARG A 121 22.60 -25.39 8.44
N LEU A 122 21.61 -25.99 7.82
CA LEU A 122 20.93 -25.42 6.65
C LEU A 122 19.41 -25.51 6.83
N PHE A 123 18.75 -24.36 6.76
CA PHE A 123 17.31 -24.29 6.61
C PHE A 123 16.94 -23.25 5.53
N GLY A 124 15.79 -23.41 4.95
CA GLY A 124 15.34 -22.54 3.88
C GLY A 124 13.87 -22.24 3.99
N LYS A 125 13.50 -21.13 3.38
CA LYS A 125 12.12 -20.67 3.27
C LYS A 125 11.82 -20.31 1.82
N VAL A 126 10.68 -20.78 1.33
CA VAL A 126 10.09 -20.37 0.04
C VAL A 126 8.75 -19.74 0.33
N SER A 127 8.43 -18.64 -0.32
CA SER A 127 7.13 -17.98 -0.14
C SER A 127 6.62 -17.41 -1.45
N GLY A 128 5.34 -17.70 -1.75
CA GLY A 128 4.55 -17.02 -2.78
C GLY A 128 3.83 -15.83 -2.15
N VAL A 129 3.83 -14.71 -2.83
CA VAL A 129 3.22 -13.45 -2.37
C VAL A 129 2.31 -12.90 -3.46
N PHE A 130 1.13 -12.48 -3.07
CA PHE A 130 0.20 -11.71 -3.87
C PHE A 130 -0.12 -10.43 -3.12
N THR A 131 -0.03 -9.27 -3.80
CA THR A 131 -0.50 -7.99 -3.25
C THR A 131 -1.28 -7.22 -4.29
N ARG A 132 -2.28 -6.47 -3.82
CA ARG A 132 -3.02 -5.53 -4.66
C ARG A 132 -3.34 -4.30 -3.84
N TYR A 133 -2.88 -3.17 -4.30
CA TYR A 133 -3.34 -1.84 -3.88
C TYR A 133 -4.31 -1.29 -4.91
N HIS A 134 -5.34 -0.59 -4.45
CA HIS A 134 -6.26 0.15 -5.30
C HIS A 134 -6.69 1.43 -4.61
N SER A 135 -6.91 2.46 -5.40
CA SER A 135 -7.52 3.72 -4.99
C SER A 135 -8.56 4.14 -6.02
N ARG A 136 -9.68 4.67 -5.55
CA ARG A 136 -10.78 5.19 -6.36
C ARG A 136 -11.25 6.51 -5.77
N LEU A 137 -11.12 7.57 -6.54
CA LEU A 137 -11.71 8.86 -6.27
C LEU A 137 -12.90 9.06 -7.21
N ARG A 138 -14.07 9.38 -6.63
CA ARG A 138 -15.27 9.73 -7.39
C ARG A 138 -15.79 11.07 -6.88
N ASN A 139 -16.03 11.99 -7.81
CA ASN A 139 -16.69 13.26 -7.59
C ASN A 139 -17.99 13.24 -8.37
N THR A 140 -19.11 13.59 -7.73
CA THR A 140 -20.41 13.78 -8.38
C THR A 140 -20.93 15.16 -8.06
N GLU A 141 -21.47 15.83 -9.07
CA GLU A 141 -22.15 17.12 -8.97
C GLU A 141 -23.49 16.96 -9.68
N HIS A 142 -24.56 17.35 -9.03
CA HIS A 142 -25.91 17.34 -9.59
C HIS A 142 -26.57 18.69 -9.26
N ASP A 143 -26.94 19.40 -10.30
CA ASP A 143 -27.52 20.74 -10.20
C ASP A 143 -28.87 20.75 -10.93
N VAL A 144 -29.93 21.10 -10.20
CA VAL A 144 -31.28 21.23 -10.73
C VAL A 144 -31.77 22.60 -10.41
N VAL A 145 -32.17 23.33 -11.42
CA VAL A 145 -32.73 24.70 -11.37
C VAL A 145 -34.11 24.70 -12.00
N GLY A 146 -35.07 25.36 -11.37
CA GLY A 146 -36.45 25.44 -11.84
C GLY A 146 -37.27 24.16 -11.60
N ASN A 147 -38.51 24.13 -12.11
CA ASN A 147 -39.32 22.92 -12.14
C ASN A 147 -39.44 22.40 -13.57
N GLU A 148 -39.60 21.10 -13.74
CA GLU A 148 -39.83 20.52 -15.08
C GLU A 148 -41.09 21.12 -15.70
N GLY A 149 -40.91 21.81 -16.84
CA GLY A 149 -41.94 22.58 -17.55
C GLY A 149 -41.81 24.11 -17.42
N ASP A 150 -40.87 24.62 -16.65
CA ASP A 150 -40.55 26.05 -16.57
C ASP A 150 -39.49 26.39 -17.64
N GLU A 151 -39.58 27.59 -18.22
CA GLU A 151 -38.64 28.07 -19.28
C GLU A 151 -37.16 28.08 -18.82
N ASP A 152 -36.92 28.21 -17.52
CA ASP A 152 -35.62 28.24 -16.90
C ASP A 152 -35.19 26.87 -16.28
N TYR A 153 -35.93 25.79 -16.57
CA TYR A 153 -35.58 24.47 -16.09
C TYR A 153 -34.27 23.97 -16.64
N SER A 154 -33.37 23.54 -15.74
CA SER A 154 -32.11 22.88 -16.07
C SER A 154 -31.80 21.77 -15.07
N ASP A 155 -31.45 20.59 -15.56
CA ASP A 155 -30.98 19.46 -14.79
C ASP A 155 -29.64 19.01 -15.35
N SER A 156 -28.56 19.22 -14.61
CA SER A 156 -27.21 18.87 -15.00
C SER A 156 -26.56 17.94 -13.99
N PHE A 157 -25.89 16.91 -14.50
CA PHE A 157 -25.16 15.94 -13.70
C PHE A 157 -23.76 15.75 -14.27
N ARG A 158 -22.79 15.67 -13.38
CA ARG A 158 -21.41 15.35 -13.72
C ARG A 158 -20.84 14.35 -12.72
N GLU A 159 -20.28 13.27 -13.24
CA GLU A 159 -19.51 12.28 -12.46
C GLU A 159 -18.11 12.16 -13.05
N ASN A 160 -17.10 12.32 -12.21
CA ASN A 160 -15.70 12.04 -12.54
C ASN A 160 -15.18 10.95 -11.60
N GLU A 161 -14.65 9.89 -12.16
CA GLU A 161 -14.05 8.78 -11.42
C GLU A 161 -12.61 8.56 -11.88
N THR A 162 -11.70 8.56 -10.94
CA THR A 162 -10.27 8.24 -11.14
C THR A 162 -9.92 7.00 -10.35
N ASN A 163 -9.35 6.00 -11.01
CA ASN A 163 -8.88 4.76 -10.40
C ASN A 163 -7.38 4.61 -10.64
N THR A 164 -6.64 4.19 -9.61
CA THR A 164 -5.21 3.85 -9.70
C THR A 164 -4.92 2.62 -8.88
N GLY A 165 -3.84 1.90 -9.20
CA GLY A 165 -3.48 0.73 -8.43
C GLY A 165 -2.24 -0.01 -8.94
N ILE A 166 -1.83 -0.99 -8.14
CA ILE A 166 -0.75 -1.92 -8.48
C ILE A 166 -1.12 -3.31 -7.97
N THR A 167 -0.82 -4.32 -8.77
CA THR A 167 -0.98 -5.73 -8.39
C THR A 167 0.34 -6.45 -8.59
N ASP A 168 0.82 -7.15 -7.55
CA ASP A 168 2.07 -7.87 -7.58
C ASP A 168 1.88 -9.35 -7.33
N PHE A 169 2.65 -10.15 -8.05
CA PHE A 169 2.82 -11.58 -7.84
C PHE A 169 4.29 -11.86 -7.61
N GLY A 170 4.63 -12.53 -6.52
CA GLY A 170 6.02 -12.74 -6.15
C GLY A 170 6.32 -14.14 -5.67
N LEU A 171 7.54 -14.58 -5.96
CA LEU A 171 8.18 -15.74 -5.37
C LEU A 171 9.46 -15.26 -4.68
N ARG A 172 9.66 -15.68 -3.42
CA ARG A 172 10.86 -15.36 -2.64
C ARG A 172 11.44 -16.61 -2.03
N THR A 173 12.76 -16.70 -2.07
CA THR A 173 13.52 -17.76 -1.42
C THR A 173 14.57 -17.16 -0.49
N SER A 174 14.80 -17.80 0.64
CA SER A 174 15.83 -17.41 1.60
C SER A 174 16.38 -18.67 2.25
N PHE A 175 17.70 -18.78 2.30
CA PHE A 175 18.40 -19.87 2.93
C PHE A 175 19.36 -19.31 3.98
N ASP A 176 19.39 -19.99 5.13
CA ASP A 176 20.33 -19.73 6.22
C ASP A 176 21.25 -20.92 6.35
N TYR A 177 22.56 -20.68 6.24
CA TYR A 177 23.58 -21.69 6.29
C TYR A 177 24.67 -21.35 7.31
N MET A 178 24.86 -22.21 8.26
CA MET A 178 25.83 -22.08 9.35
C MET A 178 26.93 -23.16 9.21
N PRO A 179 27.91 -22.99 8.31
CA PRO A 179 28.97 -23.98 8.09
C PRO A 179 29.85 -24.17 9.32
N ALA A 180 30.11 -23.10 10.07
CA ALA A 180 30.90 -23.05 11.28
C ALA A 180 30.31 -22.01 12.25
N SER A 181 30.74 -22.04 13.51
CA SER A 181 30.28 -21.08 14.52
C SER A 181 30.61 -19.62 14.24
N ALA A 182 31.62 -19.38 13.41
CA ALA A 182 32.04 -18.04 13.02
C ALA A 182 31.25 -17.44 11.83
N HIS A 183 30.51 -18.26 11.09
CA HIS A 183 29.86 -17.85 9.85
C HIS A 183 28.35 -18.14 9.88
N HIS A 184 27.56 -17.12 9.55
CA HIS A 184 26.15 -17.26 9.28
C HIS A 184 25.84 -16.66 7.92
N ILE A 185 25.82 -17.53 6.91
CA ILE A 185 25.62 -17.15 5.51
C ILE A 185 24.12 -17.17 5.20
N ARG A 186 23.62 -16.08 4.68
CA ARG A 186 22.25 -15.97 4.13
C ARG A 186 22.31 -15.73 2.64
N PHE A 187 21.55 -16.48 1.87
CA PHE A 187 21.45 -16.30 0.43
C PHE A 187 20.05 -16.63 -0.06
N GLY A 188 19.71 -16.10 -1.20
CA GLY A 188 18.39 -16.31 -1.76
C GLY A 188 18.13 -15.47 -2.99
N GLY A 189 16.87 -15.39 -3.36
CA GLY A 189 16.42 -14.56 -4.47
C GLY A 189 14.93 -14.33 -4.43
N ASP A 190 14.53 -13.38 -5.25
CA ASP A 190 13.13 -13.02 -5.43
C ASP A 190 12.85 -12.75 -6.91
N TYR A 191 11.62 -13.01 -7.28
CA TYR A 191 11.06 -12.63 -8.57
C TYR A 191 9.66 -12.10 -8.37
N LEU A 192 9.43 -10.87 -8.86
CA LEU A 192 8.14 -10.20 -8.77
C LEU A 192 7.66 -9.79 -10.16
N VAL A 193 6.39 -9.98 -10.41
CA VAL A 193 5.68 -9.45 -11.56
C VAL A 193 4.74 -8.37 -11.07
N HIS A 194 4.97 -7.16 -11.53
CA HIS A 194 4.16 -5.98 -11.23
C HIS A 194 3.20 -5.71 -12.37
N ARG A 195 1.94 -5.49 -12.05
CA ARG A 195 0.93 -5.01 -12.98
C ARG A 195 0.46 -3.65 -12.48
N PHE A 196 0.91 -2.61 -13.16
CA PHE A 196 0.54 -1.24 -12.84
C PHE A 196 -0.74 -0.85 -13.57
N HIS A 197 -1.63 -0.18 -12.83
CA HIS A 197 -2.77 0.57 -13.33
C HIS A 197 -2.52 2.04 -13.00
N PRO A 198 -1.78 2.77 -13.86
CA PRO A 198 -1.33 4.11 -13.51
C PRO A 198 -2.47 5.06 -13.27
N GLU A 199 -3.47 5.01 -14.14
CA GLU A 199 -4.65 5.87 -14.07
C GLU A 199 -5.72 5.37 -15.04
N TYR A 200 -6.96 5.34 -14.57
CA TYR A 200 -8.15 5.14 -15.36
C TYR A 200 -9.15 6.22 -14.97
N ASN A 201 -9.54 7.05 -15.91
CA ASN A 201 -10.49 8.13 -15.70
C ASN A 201 -11.76 7.87 -16.49
N ARG A 202 -12.90 8.04 -15.83
CA ARG A 202 -14.21 8.02 -16.44
C ARG A 202 -14.92 9.31 -16.10
N SER A 203 -15.43 10.01 -17.10
CA SER A 203 -16.27 11.18 -16.94
C SER A 203 -17.61 10.94 -17.63
N VAL A 204 -18.69 11.16 -16.91
CA VAL A 204 -20.05 11.15 -17.43
C VAL A 204 -20.69 12.47 -17.08
N ALA A 205 -21.30 13.09 -18.04
CA ALA A 205 -22.09 14.31 -17.84
C ALA A 205 -23.37 14.23 -18.67
N TYR A 206 -24.47 14.67 -18.10
CA TYR A 206 -25.67 14.97 -18.88
C TYR A 206 -26.16 16.39 -18.54
N GLU A 207 -26.84 16.97 -19.47
CA GLU A 207 -27.52 18.26 -19.34
C GLU A 207 -28.87 18.13 -20.03
N LYS A 208 -29.93 18.47 -19.32
CA LYS A 208 -31.30 18.47 -19.79
C LYS A 208 -31.90 19.82 -19.49
N ASN A 209 -32.48 20.43 -20.48
CA ASN A 209 -33.36 21.63 -20.35
C ASN A 209 -34.70 21.37 -21.10
N GLU A 210 -35.60 22.35 -21.15
CA GLU A 210 -36.88 22.19 -21.82
C GLU A 210 -36.76 21.74 -23.30
N GLU A 211 -35.70 22.14 -24.00
CA GLU A 211 -35.55 21.93 -25.44
C GLU A 211 -34.60 20.78 -25.78
N THR A 212 -33.61 20.49 -24.94
CA THR A 212 -32.50 19.59 -25.26
C THR A 212 -32.14 18.64 -24.13
N SER A 213 -31.71 17.44 -24.48
CA SER A 213 -31.07 16.48 -23.55
C SER A 213 -29.79 15.96 -24.22
N VAL A 214 -28.65 16.19 -23.60
CA VAL A 214 -27.33 15.77 -24.08
C VAL A 214 -26.65 14.93 -23.02
N GLU A 215 -26.21 13.73 -23.37
CA GLU A 215 -25.39 12.86 -22.54
C GLU A 215 -23.98 12.74 -23.14
N ILE A 216 -22.95 12.98 -22.35
CA ILE A 216 -21.57 12.86 -22.76
C ILE A 216 -20.87 11.89 -21.80
N GLY A 217 -20.36 10.78 -22.34
CA GLY A 217 -19.49 9.86 -21.63
C GLY A 217 -18.09 9.89 -22.23
N GLN A 218 -17.07 10.03 -21.40
CA GLN A 218 -15.67 9.92 -21.81
C GLN A 218 -14.95 8.94 -20.88
N GLU A 219 -14.14 8.11 -21.49
CA GLU A 219 -13.35 7.09 -20.79
C GLU A 219 -11.91 7.16 -21.29
N PHE A 220 -10.98 7.39 -20.35
CA PHE A 220 -9.56 7.39 -20.63
C PHE A 220 -8.90 6.32 -19.77
N ALA A 221 -8.27 5.36 -20.41
CA ALA A 221 -7.47 4.35 -19.75
C ALA A 221 -6.04 4.44 -20.26
N ASN A 222 -5.10 4.61 -19.34
CA ASN A 222 -3.70 4.37 -19.65
C ASN A 222 -3.45 2.86 -19.79
N ASP A 223 -2.57 2.50 -20.71
CA ASP A 223 -2.19 1.10 -20.92
C ASP A 223 -1.66 0.48 -19.62
N LEU A 224 -2.04 -0.76 -19.40
CA LEU A 224 -1.49 -1.57 -18.32
C LEU A 224 0.02 -1.76 -18.53
N LEU A 225 0.80 -1.40 -17.52
CA LEU A 225 2.25 -1.59 -17.56
C LEU A 225 2.62 -2.85 -16.76
N TRP A 226 3.41 -3.71 -17.40
CA TRP A 226 3.97 -4.89 -16.74
C TRP A 226 5.44 -4.67 -16.47
N GLY A 227 5.83 -4.87 -15.20
CA GLY A 227 7.21 -4.83 -14.75
C GLY A 227 7.63 -6.20 -14.22
N HIS A 228 8.86 -6.60 -14.50
CA HIS A 228 9.46 -7.83 -14.00
C HIS A 228 10.69 -7.46 -13.18
N GLU A 229 10.65 -7.75 -11.89
CA GLU A 229 11.76 -7.54 -10.97
C GLU A 229 12.33 -8.87 -10.53
N ALA A 230 13.66 -9.02 -10.59
CA ALA A 230 14.37 -10.19 -10.09
C ALA A 230 15.56 -9.76 -9.25
N GLY A 231 15.86 -10.51 -8.22
CA GLY A 231 17.02 -10.28 -7.37
C GLY A 231 17.62 -11.57 -6.85
N VAL A 232 18.94 -11.59 -6.75
CA VAL A 232 19.68 -12.65 -6.04
C VAL A 232 20.65 -12.01 -5.07
N TYR A 233 20.84 -12.62 -3.92
CA TYR A 233 21.71 -12.06 -2.89
C TYR A 233 22.44 -13.16 -2.13
N ALA A 234 23.61 -12.78 -1.60
CA ALA A 234 24.32 -13.54 -0.60
C ALA A 234 24.98 -12.59 0.41
N GLU A 235 24.98 -12.93 1.68
CA GLU A 235 25.62 -12.19 2.76
C GLU A 235 26.19 -13.16 3.80
N ASP A 236 27.28 -12.77 4.45
CA ASP A 236 27.85 -13.50 5.58
C ASP A 236 27.96 -12.59 6.80
N ASP A 237 27.44 -13.07 7.89
CA ASP A 237 27.63 -12.47 9.21
C ASP A 237 28.79 -13.21 9.89
N TRP A 238 29.96 -12.63 9.77
CA TRP A 238 31.22 -13.25 10.15
C TRP A 238 31.71 -12.74 11.51
N THR A 239 31.89 -13.64 12.45
CA THR A 239 32.52 -13.39 13.73
C THR A 239 34.02 -13.56 13.59
N LEU A 240 34.72 -12.46 13.28
CA LEU A 240 36.17 -12.42 13.07
C LEU A 240 36.95 -12.70 14.36
N SER A 241 36.44 -12.19 15.51
CA SER A 241 36.97 -12.42 16.84
C SER A 241 35.88 -12.16 17.88
N SER A 242 36.17 -12.34 19.16
CA SER A 242 35.25 -11.95 20.24
C SER A 242 34.92 -10.45 20.24
N ALA A 243 35.83 -9.61 19.73
CA ALA A 243 35.66 -8.17 19.66
C ALA A 243 35.13 -7.65 18.32
N VAL A 244 35.30 -8.39 17.19
CA VAL A 244 35.02 -7.90 15.85
C VAL A 244 34.04 -8.81 15.14
N ARG A 245 32.94 -8.21 14.65
CA ARG A 245 31.94 -8.85 13.81
C ARG A 245 31.72 -8.03 12.54
N LEU A 246 31.76 -8.70 11.41
CA LEU A 246 31.57 -8.11 10.09
C LEU A 246 30.38 -8.79 9.41
N ASN A 247 29.42 -7.99 8.94
CA ASN A 247 28.43 -8.47 7.98
C ASN A 247 28.76 -7.90 6.62
N ALA A 248 28.91 -8.74 5.62
CA ALA A 248 29.19 -8.34 4.25
C ALA A 248 28.27 -9.08 3.27
N GLY A 249 27.61 -8.36 2.41
CA GLY A 249 26.66 -8.92 1.45
C GLY A 249 26.61 -8.17 0.14
N LEU A 250 26.14 -8.85 -0.88
CA LEU A 250 25.91 -8.32 -2.20
C LEU A 250 24.57 -8.81 -2.74
N ARG A 251 23.76 -7.88 -3.26
CA ARG A 251 22.57 -8.19 -4.04
C ARG A 251 22.76 -7.70 -5.46
N PHE A 252 22.41 -8.52 -6.41
CA PHE A 252 22.24 -8.13 -7.82
C PHE A 252 20.73 -8.08 -8.09
N SER A 253 20.27 -6.95 -8.62
CA SER A 253 18.86 -6.73 -8.99
C SER A 253 18.72 -6.43 -10.48
N LEU A 254 17.58 -6.83 -11.03
CA LEU A 254 17.19 -6.62 -12.42
C LEU A 254 15.74 -6.18 -12.47
N PHE A 255 15.43 -5.17 -13.27
CA PHE A 255 14.07 -4.72 -13.53
C PHE A 255 13.85 -4.54 -15.03
N ASN A 256 12.81 -5.18 -15.57
CA ASN A 256 12.42 -5.05 -16.98
C ASN A 256 11.02 -4.47 -17.09
N VAL A 257 10.86 -3.46 -17.93
CA VAL A 257 9.56 -2.83 -18.24
C VAL A 257 9.58 -2.33 -19.68
N GLN A 258 8.54 -2.61 -20.45
CA GLN A 258 8.39 -2.15 -21.84
C GLN A 258 9.66 -2.41 -22.71
N GLY A 259 10.29 -3.57 -22.53
CA GLY A 259 11.51 -3.96 -23.24
C GLY A 259 12.79 -3.24 -22.82
N LYS A 260 12.73 -2.38 -21.79
CA LYS A 260 13.91 -1.75 -21.19
C LYS A 260 14.30 -2.49 -19.91
N THR A 261 15.56 -2.90 -19.83
CA THR A 261 16.12 -3.57 -18.64
C THR A 261 17.07 -2.62 -17.91
N TYR A 262 16.91 -2.59 -16.59
CA TYR A 262 17.80 -1.93 -15.64
C TYR A 262 18.41 -2.99 -14.73
N THR A 263 19.66 -2.78 -14.32
CA THR A 263 20.37 -3.67 -13.38
C THR A 263 20.97 -2.84 -12.26
N GLY A 264 21.05 -3.42 -11.08
CA GLY A 264 21.63 -2.80 -9.91
C GLY A 264 22.57 -3.76 -9.18
N LEU A 265 23.68 -3.21 -8.69
CA LEU A 265 24.58 -3.89 -7.77
C LEU A 265 24.49 -3.19 -6.42
N GLU A 266 24.11 -3.92 -5.38
CA GLU A 266 23.71 -3.39 -4.08
C GLU A 266 24.59 -4.01 -2.97
N PRO A 267 25.84 -3.51 -2.79
CA PRO A 267 26.71 -3.93 -1.69
C PRO A 267 26.17 -3.44 -0.35
N ARG A 268 26.37 -4.27 0.68
CA ARG A 268 26.05 -3.98 2.09
C ARG A 268 27.20 -4.45 2.93
N VAL A 269 27.71 -3.57 3.80
CA VAL A 269 28.78 -3.91 4.75
C VAL A 269 28.44 -3.26 6.08
N SER A 270 28.57 -4.00 7.16
CA SER A 270 28.49 -3.45 8.51
C SER A 270 29.52 -4.07 9.42
N LEU A 271 30.17 -3.23 10.20
CA LEU A 271 31.21 -3.56 11.16
C LEU A 271 30.71 -3.25 12.57
N ARG A 272 30.91 -4.16 13.50
CA ARG A 272 30.85 -3.93 14.93
C ARG A 272 32.19 -4.28 15.54
N TRP A 273 32.79 -3.31 16.25
CA TRP A 273 34.06 -3.48 16.95
C TRP A 273 33.87 -3.10 18.41
N LEU A 274 34.07 -4.04 19.30
CA LEU A 274 34.14 -3.83 20.76
C LEU A 274 35.54 -3.31 21.07
N LEU A 275 35.62 -2.05 21.47
CA LEU A 275 36.87 -1.40 21.84
C LEU A 275 37.24 -1.77 23.28
N ASP A 276 36.20 -1.93 24.10
CA ASP A 276 36.28 -2.40 25.46
C ASP A 276 34.92 -3.01 25.87
N ASP A 277 34.79 -3.53 27.12
CA ASP A 277 33.58 -4.20 27.60
C ASP A 277 32.31 -3.31 27.54
N ASN A 278 32.48 -2.01 27.59
CA ASN A 278 31.39 -1.03 27.61
C ASN A 278 31.33 -0.16 26.34
N LEU A 279 32.37 -0.13 25.53
CA LEU A 279 32.49 0.75 24.36
C LEU A 279 32.55 -0.05 23.07
N SER A 280 31.68 0.25 22.14
CA SER A 280 31.71 -0.33 20.80
C SER A 280 31.62 0.76 19.71
N PHE A 281 32.38 0.55 18.64
CA PHE A 281 32.25 1.28 17.40
C PHE A 281 31.45 0.46 16.39
N LYS A 282 30.52 1.12 15.69
CA LYS A 282 29.74 0.51 14.59
C LYS A 282 29.81 1.41 13.38
N ALA A 283 29.99 0.81 12.22
CA ALA A 283 29.93 1.50 10.92
C ALA A 283 29.17 0.63 9.92
N SER A 284 28.47 1.26 9.00
CA SER A 284 27.79 0.56 7.92
C SER A 284 27.73 1.37 6.64
N TYR A 285 27.69 0.66 5.53
CA TYR A 285 27.41 1.19 4.20
C TYR A 285 26.41 0.28 3.51
N SER A 286 25.45 0.85 2.81
CA SER A 286 24.53 0.13 1.93
C SER A 286 24.17 0.95 0.70
N ARG A 287 24.08 0.27 -0.44
CA ARG A 287 23.50 0.80 -1.67
C ARG A 287 22.20 0.08 -1.97
N MET A 288 21.21 0.83 -2.46
CA MET A 288 19.90 0.32 -2.82
C MET A 288 19.45 0.93 -4.14
N ASN A 289 18.71 0.16 -4.96
CA ASN A 289 18.03 0.63 -6.15
C ASN A 289 16.52 0.55 -5.95
N GLN A 290 15.80 1.56 -6.43
CA GLN A 290 14.34 1.59 -6.41
C GLN A 290 13.81 1.71 -7.83
N TYR A 291 12.96 0.76 -8.24
CA TYR A 291 12.40 0.64 -9.59
C TYR A 291 10.94 1.05 -9.69
N VAL A 292 10.26 1.19 -8.56
CA VAL A 292 8.84 1.56 -8.47
C VAL A 292 8.71 2.84 -7.68
N HIS A 293 8.00 3.82 -8.22
CA HIS A 293 7.86 5.15 -7.66
C HIS A 293 6.40 5.47 -7.38
N LEU A 294 6.15 6.20 -6.30
CA LEU A 294 4.88 6.86 -6.06
C LEU A 294 4.96 8.28 -6.65
N ILE A 295 4.13 8.55 -7.64
CA ILE A 295 4.05 9.87 -8.29
C ILE A 295 2.92 10.65 -7.62
N SER A 296 3.25 11.77 -6.98
CA SER A 296 2.31 12.69 -6.37
C SER A 296 2.24 14.00 -7.13
N ASN A 297 1.03 14.51 -7.30
CA ASN A 297 0.77 15.83 -7.89
C ASN A 297 0.64 16.94 -6.82
N SER A 298 0.79 16.60 -5.54
CA SER A 298 0.63 17.52 -4.41
C SER A 298 1.82 17.43 -3.45
N PHE A 299 1.98 18.44 -2.58
CA PHE A 299 2.99 18.44 -1.52
C PHE A 299 2.75 17.38 -0.44
N ILE A 300 1.52 16.89 -0.34
CA ILE A 300 1.12 15.86 0.62
C ILE A 300 0.77 14.62 -0.19
N SER A 301 1.38 13.47 0.18
CA SER A 301 1.04 12.19 -0.44
C SER A 301 -0.41 11.82 -0.11
N LEU A 302 -1.18 11.56 -1.16
CA LEU A 302 -2.59 11.21 -1.08
C LEU A 302 -2.81 9.76 -1.55
N PRO A 303 -3.86 9.10 -1.11
CA PRO A 303 -4.19 7.77 -1.61
C PRO A 303 -4.49 7.71 -3.12
N THR A 304 -4.69 8.88 -3.75
CA THR A 304 -4.88 9.03 -5.21
C THR A 304 -3.57 9.05 -6.00
N ASP A 305 -2.42 9.11 -5.32
CA ASP A 305 -1.12 9.09 -5.98
C ASP A 305 -0.90 7.78 -6.74
N ALA A 306 -0.27 7.87 -7.91
CA ALA A 306 -0.12 6.74 -8.81
C ALA A 306 1.21 6.01 -8.60
N TRP A 307 1.15 4.68 -8.49
CA TRP A 307 2.33 3.82 -8.54
C TRP A 307 2.78 3.62 -9.98
N MET A 308 4.01 4.00 -10.28
CA MET A 308 4.60 3.95 -11.62
C MET A 308 5.93 3.20 -11.61
N PRO A 309 6.20 2.36 -12.61
CA PRO A 309 7.54 1.79 -12.79
C PRO A 309 8.51 2.82 -13.35
N VAL A 310 9.80 2.52 -13.22
CA VAL A 310 10.82 3.18 -14.05
C VAL A 310 10.48 3.00 -15.53
N THR A 311 10.84 3.99 -16.35
CA THR A 311 10.61 3.99 -17.79
C THR A 311 11.87 4.45 -18.49
N ARG A 312 11.87 4.57 -19.83
CA ARG A 312 13.02 5.17 -20.53
C ARG A 312 13.30 6.61 -20.07
N LYS A 313 12.30 7.35 -19.61
CA LYS A 313 12.41 8.74 -19.13
C LYS A 313 12.63 8.80 -17.61
N LEU A 314 11.96 7.95 -16.84
CA LEU A 314 12.07 7.86 -15.39
C LEU A 314 13.07 6.76 -15.03
N LYS A 315 14.27 7.12 -14.58
CA LYS A 315 15.33 6.17 -14.24
C LYS A 315 15.18 5.65 -12.82
N PRO A 316 15.80 4.50 -12.48
CA PRO A 316 15.86 4.03 -11.09
C PRO A 316 16.48 5.07 -10.15
N LEU A 317 15.94 5.18 -8.95
CA LEU A 317 16.57 5.92 -7.87
C LEU A 317 17.66 5.03 -7.25
N ILE A 318 18.79 5.64 -6.96
CA ILE A 318 19.92 5.00 -6.29
C ILE A 318 20.12 5.74 -4.98
N SER A 319 20.21 5.00 -3.88
CA SER A 319 20.48 5.53 -2.55
C SER A 319 21.75 4.88 -2.00
N ASP A 320 22.68 5.70 -1.57
CA ASP A 320 23.87 5.32 -0.81
C ASP A 320 23.71 5.81 0.63
N GLN A 321 23.78 4.89 1.58
CA GLN A 321 23.66 5.19 3.00
C GLN A 321 24.95 4.82 3.73
N VAL A 322 25.51 5.78 4.48
CA VAL A 322 26.66 5.59 5.36
C VAL A 322 26.25 5.95 6.78
N SER A 323 26.62 5.11 7.74
CA SER A 323 26.41 5.37 9.16
C SER A 323 27.63 4.95 9.94
N ALA A 324 28.04 5.76 10.93
CA ALA A 324 29.09 5.44 11.89
C ALA A 324 28.76 6.03 13.25
N GLY A 325 29.14 5.34 14.33
CA GLY A 325 28.87 5.80 15.69
C GLY A 325 29.57 4.99 16.76
N PHE A 326 29.73 5.62 17.92
CA PHE A 326 30.19 4.99 19.15
C PHE A 326 28.99 4.72 20.06
N TYR A 327 28.99 3.59 20.72
CA TYR A 327 27.95 3.15 21.65
C TYR A 327 28.61 2.78 22.98
N TYR A 328 28.23 3.50 24.02
CA TYR A 328 28.73 3.28 25.37
C TYR A 328 27.59 2.78 26.29
N ASN A 329 27.85 1.71 27.02
CA ASN A 329 26.90 1.17 27.98
C ASN A 329 27.16 1.78 29.35
N LEU A 330 26.26 2.63 29.84
CA LEU A 330 26.40 3.34 31.12
C LEU A 330 26.13 2.49 32.36
N ASN A 331 25.40 1.36 32.18
CA ASN A 331 25.01 0.49 33.28
C ASN A 331 25.53 -0.95 33.04
N LYS A 332 26.26 -1.47 34.00
CA LYS A 332 26.46 -2.92 34.14
C LYS A 332 25.35 -3.52 34.98
#